data_26488a907864e817e3e31d113399b2b1
#
_entry.id   26488a907864e817e3e31d113399b2b1
#
_cell.length_a   1.000
_cell.length_b   1.000
_cell.length_c   1.000
_cell.angle_alpha   90.00
_cell.angle_beta   90.00
_cell.angle_gamma   90.00
#
_symmetry.space_group_name_H-M   'P 1'
#
loop_
_entity.id
_entity.type
_entity.pdbx_description
1 polymer ?
#
loop_
_entity_poly.entity_id
_entity_poly.type
_entity_poly.pdbx_seq_one_letter_code
_entity_poly.pdbx_strand_id
1 'polypeptide(L)'
;MNKFSRVSVLFAAVALTTLAGCASTQRHESTGQYIDDSAITTSVKAAIFNEPTLKSAEINVETFKGRVQLSGFVSSQANIDRAVVVAQGVKGVTSVGNDMRLK
;
A
#
# COMPACT_ATOMS: atom_id res chain seq x y z
N MET A 1 -33.31 39.03 3.97
CA MET A 1 -32.69 38.72 2.69
C MET A 1 -31.20 38.65 2.82
N ASN A 2 -30.56 39.73 3.22
CA ASN A 2 -29.09 39.72 3.33
C ASN A 2 -28.54 38.73 4.30
N LYS A 3 -29.28 38.44 5.36
CA LYS A 3 -28.81 37.49 6.36
C LYS A 3 -28.71 36.07 5.81
N PHE A 4 -29.64 35.68 4.97
CA PHE A 4 -29.58 34.34 4.35
C PHE A 4 -28.43 34.21 3.39
N SER A 5 -28.15 35.25 2.62
CA SER A 5 -27.03 35.24 1.67
C SER A 5 -25.71 35.09 2.42
N ARG A 6 -25.55 35.80 3.52
CA ARG A 6 -24.32 35.73 4.31
C ARG A 6 -24.11 34.35 4.89
N VAL A 7 -25.16 33.76 5.41
CA VAL A 7 -25.07 32.41 5.99
C VAL A 7 -24.68 31.39 4.93
N SER A 8 -25.26 31.49 3.74
CA SER A 8 -24.94 30.56 2.66
C SER A 8 -23.47 30.66 2.26
N VAL A 9 -22.97 31.87 2.16
CA VAL A 9 -21.56 32.10 1.81
C VAL A 9 -20.64 31.51 2.85
N LEU A 10 -20.97 31.69 4.11
CA LEU A 10 -20.15 31.14 5.20
C LEU A 10 -20.10 29.64 5.17
N PHE A 11 -21.21 28.98 4.94
CA PHE A 11 -21.23 27.52 4.84
C PHE A 11 -20.37 27.02 3.69
N ALA A 12 -20.47 27.65 2.54
CA ALA A 12 -19.66 27.27 1.39
C ALA A 12 -18.18 27.41 1.68
N ALA A 13 -17.78 28.49 2.33
CA ALA A 13 -16.38 28.70 2.67
C ALA A 13 -15.85 27.65 3.62
N VAL A 14 -16.62 27.28 4.63
CA VAL A 14 -16.21 26.26 5.60
C VAL A 14 -16.06 24.91 4.92
N ALA A 15 -16.98 24.54 4.05
CA ALA A 15 -16.91 23.27 3.34
C ALA A 15 -15.65 23.17 2.49
N LEU A 16 -15.33 24.23 1.77
CA LEU A 16 -14.13 24.26 0.93
C LEU A 16 -12.85 24.15 1.76
N THR A 17 -12.81 24.83 2.88
CA THR A 17 -11.66 24.79 3.78
C THR A 17 -11.44 23.37 4.30
N THR A 18 -12.51 22.69 4.70
CA THR A 18 -12.42 21.34 5.19
C THR A 18 -11.84 20.37 4.15
N LEU A 19 -12.32 20.47 2.92
CA LEU A 19 -11.83 19.61 1.85
C LEU A 19 -10.35 19.86 1.56
N ALA A 20 -9.95 21.12 1.50
CA ALA A 20 -8.56 21.46 1.29
C ALA A 20 -7.68 20.94 2.41
N GLY A 21 -8.15 21.00 3.66
CA GLY A 21 -7.42 20.49 4.80
C GLY A 21 -7.16 18.99 4.69
N CYS A 22 -8.16 18.21 4.34
CA CYS A 22 -8.00 16.78 4.17
C CYS A 22 -7.01 16.44 3.08
N ALA A 23 -7.13 17.09 1.94
CA ALA A 23 -6.23 16.86 0.82
C ALA A 23 -4.79 17.22 1.18
N SER A 24 -4.59 18.31 1.88
CA SER A 24 -3.25 18.73 2.31
C SER A 24 -2.65 17.72 3.26
N THR A 25 -3.42 17.20 4.19
CA THR A 25 -2.94 16.21 5.15
C THR A 25 -2.47 14.96 4.45
N GLN A 26 -3.24 14.46 3.50
CA GLN A 26 -2.86 13.26 2.76
C GLN A 26 -1.58 13.43 1.98
N ARG A 27 -1.46 14.55 1.28
CA ARG A 27 -0.24 14.83 0.53
C ARG A 27 0.96 15.02 1.43
N HIS A 28 0.76 15.60 2.58
CA HIS A 28 1.83 15.83 3.53
C HIS A 28 2.40 14.52 4.03
N GLU A 29 1.54 13.55 4.31
CA GLU A 29 1.98 12.23 4.77
C GLU A 29 2.75 11.47 3.72
N SER A 30 2.42 11.66 2.46
CA SER A 30 3.07 10.96 1.37
C SER A 30 4.26 11.72 0.80
N THR A 31 4.65 12.81 1.44
CA THR A 31 5.77 13.62 0.98
C THR A 31 7.08 12.88 1.12
N GLY A 32 7.97 13.11 0.19
CA GLY A 32 9.31 12.56 0.23
C GLY A 32 9.33 11.11 -0.17
N GLN A 33 9.89 10.28 0.67
CA GLN A 33 10.14 8.88 0.35
C GLN A 33 9.11 7.93 0.93
N TYR A 34 8.13 8.45 1.62
CA TYR A 34 7.10 7.59 2.20
C TYR A 34 6.22 7.01 1.11
N ILE A 35 6.08 5.72 1.10
CA ILE A 35 5.17 5.01 0.21
C ILE A 35 4.17 4.28 1.09
N ASP A 36 2.89 4.50 0.82
CA ASP A 36 1.81 3.92 1.60
C ASP A 36 1.91 2.39 1.59
N ASP A 37 1.68 1.79 2.75
CA ASP A 37 1.73 0.33 2.90
C ASP A 37 0.77 -0.39 1.94
N SER A 38 -0.40 0.18 1.68
CA SER A 38 -1.33 -0.42 0.73
C SER A 38 -0.80 -0.40 -0.69
N ALA A 39 -0.08 0.64 -1.07
CA ALA A 39 0.57 0.72 -2.37
C ALA A 39 1.69 -0.29 -2.48
N ILE A 40 2.47 -0.47 -1.42
CA ILE A 40 3.53 -1.48 -1.38
C ILE A 40 2.93 -2.87 -1.52
N THR A 41 1.88 -3.17 -0.77
CA THR A 41 1.19 -4.46 -0.86
C THR A 41 0.76 -4.75 -2.29
N THR A 42 0.14 -3.78 -2.95
CA THR A 42 -0.31 -3.93 -4.32
C THR A 42 0.85 -4.19 -5.27
N SER A 43 1.94 -3.45 -5.11
CA SER A 43 3.12 -3.60 -5.96
C SER A 43 3.80 -4.95 -5.75
N VAL A 44 3.89 -5.42 -4.51
CA VAL A 44 4.47 -6.72 -4.22
C VAL A 44 3.62 -7.84 -4.82
N LYS A 45 2.30 -7.76 -4.65
CA LYS A 45 1.40 -8.75 -5.26
C LYS A 45 1.55 -8.79 -6.76
N ALA A 46 1.63 -7.63 -7.41
CA ALA A 46 1.79 -7.57 -8.85
C ALA A 46 3.14 -8.18 -9.28
N ALA A 47 4.20 -7.87 -8.55
CA ALA A 47 5.53 -8.41 -8.86
C ALA A 47 5.56 -9.93 -8.72
N ILE A 48 4.95 -10.46 -7.69
CA ILE A 48 4.86 -11.91 -7.48
C ILE A 48 4.02 -12.55 -8.59
N PHE A 49 2.89 -11.95 -8.92
CA PHE A 49 2.00 -12.48 -9.95
C PHE A 49 2.68 -12.49 -11.33
N ASN A 50 3.55 -11.54 -11.59
CA ASN A 50 4.28 -11.48 -12.85
C ASN A 50 5.42 -12.48 -12.94
N GLU A 51 5.79 -13.11 -11.85
CA GLU A 51 6.85 -14.10 -11.83
C GLU A 51 6.29 -15.44 -12.31
N PRO A 52 6.80 -16.02 -13.41
CA PRO A 52 6.19 -17.23 -13.96
C PRO A 52 6.15 -18.41 -13.00
N THR A 53 7.16 -18.54 -12.14
CA THR A 53 7.23 -19.66 -11.20
C THR A 53 6.27 -19.47 -10.02
N LEU A 54 5.73 -18.28 -9.81
CA LEU A 54 4.89 -17.94 -8.67
C LEU A 54 3.45 -17.66 -9.04
N LYS A 55 3.09 -17.79 -10.29
CA LYS A 55 1.77 -17.39 -10.80
C LYS A 55 0.61 -18.05 -10.07
N SER A 56 0.75 -19.31 -9.76
CA SER A 56 -0.31 -20.07 -9.11
C SER A 56 -0.05 -20.27 -7.63
N ALA A 57 0.94 -19.61 -7.07
CA ALA A 57 1.26 -19.76 -5.67
C ALA A 57 0.23 -19.06 -4.80
N GLU A 58 -0.06 -19.66 -3.66
CA GLU A 58 -1.00 -19.11 -2.70
C GLU A 58 -0.22 -18.27 -1.69
N ILE A 59 0.12 -17.05 -2.11
CA ILE A 59 0.94 -16.15 -1.30
C ILE A 59 0.11 -14.95 -0.88
N ASN A 60 0.02 -14.73 0.41
CA ASN A 60 -0.59 -13.55 1.00
C ASN A 60 0.48 -12.53 1.32
N VAL A 61 0.16 -11.26 1.10
CA VAL A 61 1.09 -10.16 1.32
C VAL A 61 0.46 -9.16 2.27
N GLU A 62 1.16 -8.84 3.33
CA GLU A 62 0.76 -7.79 4.25
C GLU A 62 1.94 -6.86 4.47
N THR A 63 1.66 -5.57 4.60
CA THR A 63 2.70 -4.56 4.74
C THR A 63 2.40 -3.68 5.93
N PHE A 64 3.39 -3.46 6.76
CA PHE A 64 3.31 -2.55 7.88
C PHE A 64 4.58 -1.72 7.96
N LYS A 65 4.45 -0.42 7.76
CA LYS A 65 5.56 0.54 7.79
C LYS A 65 6.74 0.10 6.90
N GLY A 66 6.41 -0.34 5.69
CA GLY A 66 7.41 -0.77 4.73
C GLY A 66 7.89 -2.19 4.90
N ARG A 67 7.55 -2.84 6.00
CA ARG A 67 7.91 -4.23 6.24
C ARG A 67 6.86 -5.13 5.63
N VAL A 68 7.27 -6.00 4.74
CA VAL A 68 6.38 -6.92 4.03
C VAL A 68 6.44 -8.29 4.70
N GLN A 69 5.28 -8.86 4.96
CA GLN A 69 5.14 -10.22 5.47
C GLN A 69 4.51 -11.08 4.40
N LEU A 70 5.21 -12.13 4.00
CA LEU A 70 4.69 -13.11 3.04
C LEU A 70 4.27 -14.36 3.79
N SER A 71 3.08 -14.86 3.50
CA SER A 71 2.56 -16.09 4.10
C SER A 71 1.82 -16.90 3.05
N GLY A 72 1.50 -18.14 3.40
CA GLY A 72 0.79 -19.04 2.51
C GLY A 72 1.54 -20.31 2.25
N PHE A 73 1.16 -21.00 1.18
CA PHE A 73 1.70 -22.32 0.85
C PHE A 73 2.28 -22.31 -0.54
N VAL A 74 3.49 -22.80 -0.69
CA VAL A 74 4.26 -22.78 -1.93
C VAL A 74 4.82 -24.18 -2.17
N SER A 75 4.96 -24.54 -3.43
CA SER A 75 5.29 -25.93 -3.80
C SER A 75 6.75 -26.30 -3.64
N SER A 76 7.66 -25.33 -3.50
CA SER A 76 9.09 -25.63 -3.36
C SER A 76 9.80 -24.55 -2.59
N GLN A 77 10.95 -24.92 -2.01
CA GLN A 77 11.79 -23.96 -1.33
C GLN A 77 12.32 -22.91 -2.30
N ALA A 78 12.62 -23.31 -3.52
CA ALA A 78 13.09 -22.38 -4.53
C ALA A 78 12.06 -21.27 -4.80
N ASN A 79 10.78 -21.62 -4.81
CA ASN A 79 9.71 -20.65 -5.00
C ASN A 79 9.58 -19.74 -3.79
N ILE A 80 9.75 -20.25 -2.58
CA ILE A 80 9.78 -19.41 -1.39
C ILE A 80 10.90 -18.37 -1.50
N ASP A 81 12.10 -18.84 -1.82
CA ASP A 81 13.26 -17.95 -1.93
C ASP A 81 13.04 -16.90 -3.01
N ARG A 82 12.46 -17.31 -4.13
CA ARG A 82 12.18 -16.38 -5.24
C ARG A 82 11.17 -15.31 -4.84
N ALA A 83 10.13 -15.69 -4.13
CA ALA A 83 9.11 -14.74 -3.67
C ALA A 83 9.74 -13.68 -2.76
N VAL A 84 10.62 -14.09 -1.86
CA VAL A 84 11.32 -13.16 -0.98
C VAL A 84 12.17 -12.18 -1.78
N VAL A 85 12.93 -12.68 -2.75
CA VAL A 85 13.79 -11.83 -3.57
C VAL A 85 12.95 -10.84 -4.38
N VAL A 86 11.86 -11.30 -4.98
CA VAL A 86 10.96 -10.44 -5.75
C VAL A 86 10.38 -9.33 -4.87
N ALA A 87 9.93 -9.69 -3.67
CA ALA A 87 9.37 -8.69 -2.75
C ALA A 87 10.41 -7.68 -2.31
N GLN A 88 11.63 -8.11 -2.07
CA GLN A 88 12.72 -7.21 -1.66
C GLN A 88 13.05 -6.17 -2.72
N GLY A 89 12.80 -6.48 -3.98
CA GLY A 89 13.07 -5.57 -5.09
C GLY A 89 12.02 -4.50 -5.31
N VAL A 90 10.91 -4.54 -4.58
CA VAL A 90 9.82 -3.58 -4.77
C VAL A 90 10.15 -2.27 -4.05
N LYS A 91 9.93 -1.16 -4.74
CA LYS A 91 10.20 0.16 -4.19
C LYS A 91 9.35 0.41 -2.94
N GLY A 92 9.99 0.89 -1.91
CA GLY A 92 9.33 1.19 -0.64
C GLY A 92 9.44 0.08 0.39
N VAL A 93 9.82 -1.11 -0.02
CA VAL A 93 10.00 -2.24 0.90
C VAL A 93 11.29 -2.06 1.68
N THR A 94 11.19 -2.08 3.01
CA THR A 94 12.34 -1.95 3.89
C THR A 94 12.86 -3.30 4.36
N SER A 95 11.98 -4.27 4.52
CA SER A 95 12.35 -5.64 4.89
C SER A 95 11.24 -6.59 4.49
N VAL A 96 11.59 -7.86 4.37
CA VAL A 96 10.62 -8.91 4.02
C VAL A 96 10.75 -10.04 5.05
N GLY A 97 9.62 -10.38 5.66
CA GLY A 97 9.52 -11.53 6.54
C GLY A 97 8.86 -12.69 5.79
N ASN A 98 9.41 -13.88 5.95
CA ASN A 98 8.88 -15.07 5.31
C ASN A 98 8.16 -15.93 6.32
N ASP A 99 6.87 -16.16 6.09
CA ASP A 99 6.07 -17.11 6.84
C ASP A 99 5.35 -18.06 5.88
N MET A 100 5.96 -18.29 4.72
CA MET A 100 5.43 -19.24 3.75
C MET A 100 5.85 -20.66 4.13
N ARG A 101 4.99 -21.62 3.77
CA ARG A 101 5.21 -23.02 4.09
C ARG A 101 5.11 -23.86 2.84
N LEU A 102 5.79 -24.98 2.85
CA LEU A 102 5.72 -25.93 1.75
C LEU A 102 4.39 -26.69 1.82
N LYS A 103 3.80 -26.92 0.65
CA LYS A 103 2.59 -27.73 0.55
C LYS A 103 2.89 -29.20 0.84
#